data_c6e744dbdfcd320c3b480101e7caec9d
#
_entry.id   c6e744dbdfcd320c3b480101e7caec9d
#
_cell.length_a   1.000
_cell.length_b   1.000
_cell.length_c   1.000
_cell.angle_alpha   90.00
_cell.angle_beta   90.00
_cell.angle_gamma   90.00
#
_symmetry.space_group_name_H-M   'P 1'
#
loop_
_entity.id
_entity.type
_entity.pdbx_description
1 polymer ?
#
loop_
_entity_poly.entity_id
_entity_poly.type
_entity_poly.pdbx_seq_one_letter_code
_entity_poly.pdbx_strand_id
1 'polypeptide(L)'
;MNPYRQIPRFAFVAAAVASTVALHSQQTGNGPASAPAAKTLTAADCTAAKLGSEIPIKAIGEPVSAVTLSAPQWHAETANAPGYCGIEGSMAPVDKGGTARPIRFGVALPATWLRRGAQLGGGGMNGSIPMLAGGVGRGQPSLLSQGFATYGSDSGHQMSFGMPGRGMGMPGAPGLAAANPAADQWALNDEAIANLGYMQLKKTHDAAMVLLQRVYGDLPRYNYFFGSSQGGREALTVAQRYPEDYDGIAAEVPILSFSTLMLAPELIRIQEKPLANWVTPAKVNAIRGEFMRQCDKLDGLTDGVINNYMACRAIFDRKQGDPNRNPWIARRCPNNVDPNPQDTSSSACLTDGQIATLEMVYSPYVFASPLANGVRSFGMWVPNTDPSGSGLIANVRYRGQEGAADNAPVHGHLGVLGVTGFLFRDLTANPLDYVEGGALNKRRMELSAILDSTNPDLSAFQKRGGKLIVVIGTNDTLASPGAQLAYYQSVLDELERAAVDSFARFFVLPQTGHGLSGTTYNTDGDGKSITVRPIPNVYERLSLITDWVENGRAPGKSVAVTAGERSMPMCSYPEYPKYSGGPAGSASSYTCAAQ
;
A
#
# COMPACT_ATOMS: atom_id res chain seq x y z
N MET A 1 30.79 -11.92 -13.59
CA MET A 1 31.18 -10.71 -14.35
C MET A 1 29.94 -9.83 -14.45
N ASN A 2 29.97 -8.69 -13.78
CA ASN A 2 28.80 -7.82 -13.54
C ASN A 2 28.79 -6.70 -14.60
N PRO A 3 27.73 -6.53 -15.41
CA PRO A 3 27.70 -5.54 -16.52
C PRO A 3 27.12 -4.16 -16.15
N TYR A 4 27.11 -3.75 -14.89
CA TYR A 4 26.57 -2.44 -14.50
C TYR A 4 27.66 -1.54 -13.89
N ARG A 5 28.51 -0.94 -14.75
CA ARG A 5 29.24 0.29 -14.43
C ARG A 5 29.60 1.01 -15.72
N GLN A 6 28.96 2.17 -15.94
CA GLN A 6 29.57 3.40 -16.43
C GLN A 6 28.51 4.44 -16.83
N ILE A 7 28.35 5.47 -15.98
CA ILE A 7 27.83 6.78 -16.36
C ILE A 7 28.81 7.82 -15.80
N PRO A 8 29.33 8.77 -16.57
CA PRO A 8 30.36 9.70 -16.13
C PRO A 8 29.83 10.78 -15.19
N ARG A 9 30.58 11.01 -14.12
CA ARG A 9 30.35 12.11 -13.17
C ARG A 9 30.91 13.41 -13.78
N PHE A 10 30.09 14.44 -13.92
CA PHE A 10 30.54 15.82 -14.12
C PHE A 10 30.95 16.41 -12.77
N ALA A 11 32.20 16.81 -12.66
CA ALA A 11 32.73 17.47 -11.48
C ALA A 11 32.41 18.98 -11.56
N PHE A 12 31.68 19.50 -10.56
CA PHE A 12 31.62 20.93 -10.29
C PHE A 12 32.67 21.29 -9.23
N VAL A 13 33.58 22.17 -9.59
CA VAL A 13 34.54 22.78 -8.68
C VAL A 13 33.86 23.93 -7.96
N ALA A 14 33.67 23.83 -6.65
CA ALA A 14 33.25 24.94 -5.81
C ALA A 14 34.44 25.40 -4.94
N ALA A 15 34.82 26.66 -5.08
CA ALA A 15 35.85 27.31 -4.30
C ALA A 15 35.37 27.54 -2.86
N ALA A 16 36.12 27.03 -1.89
CA ALA A 16 35.85 27.25 -0.47
C ALA A 16 36.52 28.55 -0.01
N VAL A 17 35.72 29.45 0.56
CA VAL A 17 36.20 30.58 1.37
C VAL A 17 36.08 30.16 2.84
N ALA A 18 37.21 30.00 3.49
CA ALA A 18 37.27 29.67 4.91
C ALA A 18 37.10 30.96 5.77
N SER A 19 36.04 30.99 6.55
CA SER A 19 35.88 31.96 7.64
C SER A 19 35.90 31.21 8.97
N THR A 20 36.95 31.39 9.76
CA THR A 20 37.11 30.88 11.11
C THR A 20 36.22 31.65 12.08
N VAL A 21 35.21 30.99 12.63
CA VAL A 21 34.45 31.47 13.79
C VAL A 21 34.74 30.52 14.96
N ALA A 22 35.29 31.06 16.02
CA ALA A 22 35.58 30.36 17.27
C ALA A 22 34.26 29.97 17.98
N LEU A 23 34.02 28.68 18.15
CA LEU A 23 32.91 28.15 18.93
C LEU A 23 33.30 28.04 20.40
N HIS A 24 32.68 28.88 21.24
CA HIS A 24 32.63 28.66 22.68
C HIS A 24 31.56 27.58 22.96
N SER A 25 31.99 26.43 23.42
CA SER A 25 31.10 25.36 23.90
C SER A 25 30.64 25.70 25.32
N GLN A 26 29.42 26.18 25.48
CA GLN A 26 28.70 26.07 26.74
C GLN A 26 27.80 24.85 26.68
N GLN A 27 28.18 23.76 27.35
CA GLN A 27 27.30 22.65 27.70
C GLN A 27 26.30 23.14 28.75
N THR A 28 25.10 23.51 28.32
CA THR A 28 23.95 23.60 29.22
C THR A 28 23.19 22.28 29.13
N GLY A 29 23.13 21.54 30.24
CA GLY A 29 22.36 20.32 30.36
C GLY A 29 20.88 20.61 30.09
N ASN A 30 20.36 20.09 28.96
CA ASN A 30 18.94 20.08 28.69
C ASN A 30 18.31 18.92 29.46
N GLY A 31 17.60 19.22 30.52
CA GLY A 31 16.57 18.37 31.08
C GLY A 31 15.48 18.09 30.01
N PRO A 32 14.67 17.02 30.14
CA PRO A 32 13.65 16.72 29.19
C PRO A 32 12.76 17.93 28.95
N ALA A 33 12.67 18.39 27.69
CA ALA A 33 11.83 19.50 27.31
C ALA A 33 10.39 19.22 27.77
N SER A 34 9.81 20.10 28.57
CA SER A 34 8.43 19.99 29.02
C SER A 34 7.51 19.84 27.80
N ALA A 35 6.59 18.88 27.87
CA ALA A 35 5.58 18.70 26.83
C ALA A 35 4.88 20.05 26.57
N PRO A 36 4.70 20.47 25.30
CA PRO A 36 4.04 21.74 25.01
C PRO A 36 2.62 21.72 25.57
N ALA A 37 2.22 22.87 26.16
CA ALA A 37 0.88 23.01 26.73
C ALA A 37 -0.20 22.71 25.68
N ALA A 38 -1.20 21.93 26.06
CA ALA A 38 -2.35 21.65 25.22
C ALA A 38 -3.09 22.95 24.86
N LYS A 39 -3.60 23.01 23.62
CA LYS A 39 -4.52 24.08 23.19
C LYS A 39 -5.95 23.57 23.29
N THR A 40 -6.86 24.41 23.75
CA THR A 40 -8.27 24.04 23.92
C THR A 40 -9.16 24.74 22.89
N LEU A 41 -10.22 24.07 22.51
CA LEU A 41 -11.27 24.53 21.59
C LEU A 41 -12.63 24.22 22.19
N THR A 42 -13.55 25.16 22.10
CA THR A 42 -14.92 25.02 22.57
C THR A 42 -15.92 25.15 21.43
N ALA A 43 -17.17 24.83 21.68
CA ALA A 43 -18.25 25.04 20.70
C ALA A 43 -18.35 26.52 20.24
N ALA A 44 -18.04 27.48 21.12
CA ALA A 44 -18.05 28.91 20.80
C ALA A 44 -16.94 29.31 19.80
N ASP A 45 -15.90 28.52 19.70
CA ASP A 45 -14.80 28.73 18.76
C ASP A 45 -15.06 28.08 17.38
N CYS A 46 -15.97 27.13 17.31
CA CYS A 46 -16.32 26.38 16.10
C CYS A 46 -17.34 27.16 15.25
N THR A 47 -16.91 28.30 14.71
CA THR A 47 -17.79 29.24 14.00
C THR A 47 -17.19 29.70 12.68
N ALA A 48 -18.04 30.02 11.69
CA ALA A 48 -17.61 30.58 10.42
C ALA A 48 -16.91 31.95 10.60
N ALA A 49 -17.19 32.71 11.65
CA ALA A 49 -16.51 33.95 11.96
C ALA A 49 -15.03 33.73 12.27
N LYS A 50 -14.70 32.64 12.96
CA LYS A 50 -13.31 32.30 13.31
C LYS A 50 -12.59 31.52 12.20
N LEU A 51 -13.28 30.59 11.55
CA LEU A 51 -12.72 29.71 10.53
C LEU A 51 -12.70 30.32 9.12
N GLY A 52 -13.59 31.29 8.84
CA GLY A 52 -13.81 31.84 7.50
C GLY A 52 -14.70 30.95 6.63
N SER A 53 -15.02 31.42 5.43
CA SER A 53 -15.79 30.71 4.41
C SER A 53 -14.95 30.25 3.23
N GLU A 54 -13.68 30.66 3.18
CA GLU A 54 -12.75 30.34 2.09
C GLU A 54 -11.30 30.29 2.60
N ILE A 55 -10.45 29.62 1.84
CA ILE A 55 -8.99 29.63 2.04
C ILE A 55 -8.36 30.29 0.83
N PRO A 56 -7.43 31.27 0.99
CA PRO A 56 -6.73 31.88 -0.13
C PRO A 56 -5.98 30.83 -0.97
N ILE A 57 -6.16 30.83 -2.27
CA ILE A 57 -5.51 29.85 -3.17
C ILE A 57 -3.98 29.88 -3.08
N LYS A 58 -3.38 31.02 -2.76
CA LYS A 58 -1.93 31.17 -2.53
C LYS A 58 -1.40 30.38 -1.33
N ALA A 59 -2.28 29.94 -0.43
CA ALA A 59 -1.90 29.12 0.71
C ALA A 59 -1.85 27.61 0.38
N ILE A 60 -2.23 27.24 -0.84
CA ILE A 60 -2.24 25.86 -1.33
C ILE A 60 -1.06 25.66 -2.27
N GLY A 61 -0.17 24.72 -1.97
CA GLY A 61 1.06 24.45 -2.71
C GLY A 61 0.88 23.74 -4.06
N GLU A 62 -0.34 23.31 -4.37
CA GLU A 62 -0.71 22.71 -5.66
C GLU A 62 -1.86 23.50 -6.31
N PRO A 63 -2.02 23.48 -7.64
CA PRO A 63 -2.98 24.32 -8.34
C PRO A 63 -4.45 24.07 -7.95
N VAL A 64 -5.14 25.13 -7.53
CA VAL A 64 -6.60 25.17 -7.28
C VAL A 64 -7.16 26.49 -7.80
N SER A 65 -8.43 26.53 -8.25
CA SER A 65 -9.05 27.76 -8.69
C SER A 65 -9.87 28.46 -7.58
N ALA A 66 -10.34 27.72 -6.59
CA ALA A 66 -11.01 28.22 -5.39
C ALA A 66 -10.95 27.18 -4.27
N VAL A 67 -11.00 27.63 -3.01
CA VAL A 67 -11.18 26.77 -1.84
C VAL A 67 -12.26 27.35 -0.95
N THR A 68 -13.39 26.66 -0.87
CA THR A 68 -14.57 27.08 -0.08
C THR A 68 -14.77 26.17 1.12
N LEU A 69 -15.29 26.71 2.20
CA LEU A 69 -15.60 25.99 3.44
C LEU A 69 -17.09 26.00 3.69
N SER A 70 -17.63 24.88 4.13
CA SER A 70 -18.98 24.77 4.67
C SER A 70 -19.03 25.36 6.09
N ALA A 71 -20.23 25.62 6.61
CA ALA A 71 -20.37 26.01 8.00
C ALA A 71 -19.81 24.93 8.94
N PRO A 72 -18.88 25.28 9.85
CA PRO A 72 -18.30 24.31 10.76
C PRO A 72 -19.36 23.77 11.73
N GLN A 73 -19.19 22.53 12.17
CA GLN A 73 -20.12 21.85 13.07
C GLN A 73 -19.40 21.39 14.34
N TRP A 74 -19.93 21.75 15.49
CA TRP A 74 -19.46 21.24 16.76
C TRP A 74 -20.11 19.88 17.06
N HIS A 75 -19.25 18.88 17.29
CA HIS A 75 -19.62 17.56 17.76
C HIS A 75 -19.32 17.49 19.26
N ALA A 76 -20.38 17.36 20.08
CA ALA A 76 -20.21 17.26 21.52
C ALA A 76 -19.52 15.95 21.92
N GLU A 77 -18.82 15.98 23.04
CA GLU A 77 -18.21 14.79 23.63
C GLU A 77 -19.27 13.72 23.94
N THR A 78 -18.92 12.49 23.68
CA THR A 78 -19.74 11.31 24.00
C THR A 78 -18.87 10.30 24.79
N ALA A 79 -19.49 9.25 25.32
CA ALA A 79 -18.74 8.20 26.03
C ALA A 79 -17.61 7.55 25.17
N ASN A 80 -17.71 7.62 23.84
CA ASN A 80 -16.81 6.94 22.92
C ASN A 80 -15.99 7.88 22.02
N ALA A 81 -16.23 9.20 22.08
CA ALA A 81 -15.53 10.18 21.24
C ALA A 81 -15.40 11.52 21.97
N PRO A 82 -14.22 12.18 21.89
CA PRO A 82 -14.04 13.53 22.44
C PRO A 82 -14.84 14.55 21.64
N GLY A 83 -15.10 15.71 22.26
CA GLY A 83 -15.66 16.85 21.52
C GLY A 83 -14.69 17.34 20.45
N TYR A 84 -15.22 17.77 19.30
CA TYR A 84 -14.42 18.31 18.20
C TYR A 84 -15.22 19.24 17.30
N CYS A 85 -14.53 20.11 16.58
CA CYS A 85 -15.09 20.92 15.51
C CYS A 85 -14.81 20.24 14.17
N GLY A 86 -15.86 19.83 13.46
CA GLY A 86 -15.80 19.28 12.10
C GLY A 86 -15.94 20.39 11.06
N ILE A 87 -15.04 20.44 10.08
CA ILE A 87 -15.07 21.37 8.96
C ILE A 87 -15.01 20.56 7.67
N GLU A 88 -15.90 20.84 6.75
CA GLU A 88 -15.82 20.32 5.38
C GLU A 88 -15.53 21.48 4.41
N GLY A 89 -14.85 21.15 3.32
CA GLY A 89 -14.54 22.12 2.29
C GLY A 89 -14.46 21.48 0.91
N SER A 90 -14.33 22.34 -0.09
CA SER A 90 -14.25 21.97 -1.49
C SER A 90 -13.17 22.80 -2.18
N MET A 91 -12.31 22.12 -2.96
CA MET A 91 -11.27 22.74 -3.79
C MET A 91 -11.65 22.59 -5.27
N ALA A 92 -11.93 23.69 -5.92
CA ALA A 92 -12.30 23.68 -7.32
C ALA A 92 -11.07 23.41 -8.21
N PRO A 93 -11.22 22.60 -9.27
CA PRO A 93 -10.16 22.34 -10.23
C PRO A 93 -9.78 23.59 -11.02
N VAL A 94 -8.58 23.59 -11.60
CA VAL A 94 -8.17 24.65 -12.55
C VAL A 94 -8.58 24.32 -13.97
N ASP A 95 -8.80 23.04 -14.28
CA ASP A 95 -9.29 22.60 -15.58
C ASP A 95 -10.72 23.10 -15.83
N LYS A 96 -10.88 23.79 -16.96
CA LYS A 96 -12.17 24.34 -17.39
C LYS A 96 -12.97 23.40 -18.28
N GLY A 97 -12.43 22.21 -18.58
CA GLY A 97 -13.08 21.21 -19.45
C GLY A 97 -14.32 20.54 -18.85
N GLY A 98 -14.61 20.80 -17.56
CA GLY A 98 -15.85 20.41 -16.89
C GLY A 98 -15.92 18.93 -16.44
N THR A 99 -14.90 18.13 -16.70
CA THR A 99 -14.85 16.71 -16.27
C THR A 99 -14.07 16.50 -14.99
N ALA A 100 -13.13 17.40 -14.64
CA ALA A 100 -12.50 17.40 -13.33
C ALA A 100 -13.51 17.82 -12.26
N ARG A 101 -13.57 17.04 -11.18
CA ARG A 101 -14.48 17.32 -10.07
C ARG A 101 -13.73 18.03 -8.93
N PRO A 102 -14.43 18.85 -8.11
CA PRO A 102 -13.83 19.42 -6.92
C PRO A 102 -13.34 18.33 -5.96
N ILE A 103 -12.21 18.56 -5.32
CA ILE A 103 -11.76 17.76 -4.16
C ILE A 103 -12.60 18.16 -2.97
N ARG A 104 -13.32 17.22 -2.36
CA ARG A 104 -13.93 17.40 -1.06
C ARG A 104 -12.95 16.98 0.02
N PHE A 105 -12.83 17.79 1.05
CA PHE A 105 -11.95 17.50 2.18
C PHE A 105 -12.65 17.75 3.50
N GLY A 106 -12.16 17.10 4.54
CA GLY A 106 -12.63 17.30 5.91
C GLY A 106 -11.46 17.54 6.85
N VAL A 107 -11.71 18.29 7.91
CA VAL A 107 -10.81 18.52 9.02
C VAL A 107 -11.58 18.39 10.32
N ALA A 108 -11.06 17.59 11.26
CA ALA A 108 -11.61 17.45 12.61
C ALA A 108 -10.61 18.01 13.63
N LEU A 109 -11.02 19.03 14.35
CA LEU A 109 -10.21 19.76 15.33
C LEU A 109 -10.65 19.38 16.74
N PRO A 110 -9.83 18.66 17.55
CA PRO A 110 -10.23 18.18 18.87
C PRO A 110 -10.39 19.32 19.89
N ALA A 111 -11.30 19.12 20.86
CA ALA A 111 -11.45 20.05 21.99
C ALA A 111 -10.15 20.26 22.76
N THR A 112 -9.30 19.25 22.86
CA THR A 112 -7.95 19.31 23.46
C THR A 112 -6.93 18.88 22.42
N TRP A 113 -6.15 19.84 21.93
CA TRP A 113 -5.14 19.61 20.91
C TRP A 113 -3.74 19.59 21.48
N LEU A 114 -3.00 18.50 21.26
CA LEU A 114 -1.61 18.32 21.73
C LEU A 114 -0.55 18.73 20.68
N ARG A 115 -0.92 19.62 19.76
CA ARG A 115 -0.08 20.09 18.64
C ARG A 115 0.40 18.95 17.74
N ARG A 116 -0.46 17.95 17.53
CA ARG A 116 -0.27 16.84 16.60
C ARG A 116 -1.28 16.96 15.47
N GLY A 117 -0.79 16.85 14.23
CA GLY A 117 -1.62 16.72 13.03
C GLY A 117 -1.55 15.29 12.48
N ALA A 118 -2.62 14.81 11.86
CA ALA A 118 -2.62 13.53 11.18
C ALA A 118 -3.45 13.58 9.90
N GLN A 119 -2.81 13.43 8.76
CA GLN A 119 -3.51 13.17 7.51
C GLN A 119 -3.82 11.68 7.40
N LEU A 120 -5.06 11.39 7.04
CA LEU A 120 -5.54 10.04 6.84
C LEU A 120 -5.67 9.75 5.34
N GLY A 121 -5.04 8.68 4.89
CA GLY A 121 -5.15 8.22 3.52
C GLY A 121 -6.49 7.56 3.24
N GLY A 122 -6.90 7.58 1.98
CA GLY A 122 -8.13 6.96 1.52
C GLY A 122 -8.01 5.44 1.31
N GLY A 123 -9.07 4.85 0.78
CA GLY A 123 -9.14 3.43 0.45
C GLY A 123 -9.61 3.18 -0.98
N GLY A 124 -9.30 2.02 -1.53
CA GLY A 124 -9.66 1.67 -2.90
C GLY A 124 -9.04 2.62 -3.92
N MET A 125 -9.87 3.19 -4.77
CA MET A 125 -9.45 4.31 -5.62
C MET A 125 -9.83 5.68 -5.01
N ASN A 126 -10.03 5.77 -3.71
CA ASN A 126 -10.58 6.89 -2.95
C ASN A 126 -12.05 7.20 -3.33
N GLY A 127 -12.44 8.46 -3.48
CA GLY A 127 -13.83 8.82 -3.79
C GLY A 127 -14.68 9.14 -2.58
N SER A 128 -14.11 9.09 -1.37
CA SER A 128 -14.73 9.48 -0.10
C SER A 128 -13.71 10.03 0.87
N ILE A 129 -14.15 10.97 1.72
CA ILE A 129 -13.33 11.45 2.84
C ILE A 129 -13.18 10.31 3.86
N PRO A 130 -11.95 10.02 4.35
CA PRO A 130 -11.73 9.00 5.37
C PRO A 130 -12.42 9.37 6.70
N MET A 131 -12.64 8.36 7.56
CA MET A 131 -13.27 8.55 8.87
C MET A 131 -12.32 9.32 9.82
N LEU A 132 -12.49 10.64 9.94
CA LEU A 132 -11.60 11.53 10.69
C LEU A 132 -11.68 11.35 12.21
N ALA A 133 -12.81 10.87 12.75
CA ALA A 133 -12.99 10.64 14.18
C ALA A 133 -12.59 9.22 14.62
N GLY A 134 -12.05 8.39 13.73
CA GLY A 134 -11.65 7.01 14.00
C GLY A 134 -10.25 6.89 14.59
N GLY A 135 -9.88 5.65 14.96
CA GLY A 135 -8.50 5.24 15.28
C GLY A 135 -7.77 4.71 14.04
N VAL A 136 -6.44 4.60 14.13
CA VAL A 136 -5.58 4.11 13.02
C VAL A 136 -5.30 2.61 13.07
N GLY A 137 -6.08 1.86 13.78
CA GLY A 137 -5.97 0.41 13.88
C GLY A 137 -7.26 -0.18 14.44
N ARG A 138 -7.45 -1.48 14.22
CA ARG A 138 -8.65 -2.17 14.76
C ARG A 138 -8.64 -2.13 16.28
N GLY A 139 -9.71 -1.58 16.89
CA GLY A 139 -9.83 -1.46 18.34
C GLY A 139 -8.96 -0.38 18.98
N GLN A 140 -8.25 0.41 18.19
CA GLN A 140 -7.45 1.52 18.70
C GLN A 140 -8.32 2.75 19.04
N PRO A 141 -7.96 3.54 20.05
CA PRO A 141 -8.64 4.78 20.37
C PRO A 141 -8.63 5.77 19.20
N SER A 142 -9.63 6.65 19.15
CA SER A 142 -9.68 7.75 18.19
C SER A 142 -8.41 8.62 18.29
N LEU A 143 -7.89 9.05 17.14
CA LEU A 143 -6.77 10.02 17.12
C LEU A 143 -7.15 11.33 17.79
N LEU A 144 -8.40 11.77 17.65
CA LEU A 144 -8.91 12.96 18.33
C LEU A 144 -8.79 12.84 19.86
N SER A 145 -9.09 11.65 20.44
CA SER A 145 -8.93 11.41 21.88
C SER A 145 -7.49 11.44 22.36
N GLN A 146 -6.55 11.31 21.43
CA GLN A 146 -5.11 11.39 21.69
C GLN A 146 -4.53 12.76 21.30
N GLY A 147 -5.39 13.76 21.12
CA GLY A 147 -5.01 15.15 20.88
C GLY A 147 -4.48 15.44 19.48
N PHE A 148 -4.80 14.60 18.49
CA PHE A 148 -4.50 14.90 17.10
C PHE A 148 -5.63 15.68 16.44
N ALA A 149 -5.32 16.68 15.65
CA ALA A 149 -6.20 17.15 14.60
C ALA A 149 -6.07 16.23 13.38
N THR A 150 -7.20 15.79 12.83
CA THR A 150 -7.22 14.83 11.72
C THR A 150 -7.79 15.46 10.46
N TYR A 151 -7.31 15.07 9.29
CA TYR A 151 -7.78 15.58 8.02
C TYR A 151 -7.57 14.58 6.88
N GLY A 152 -8.33 14.74 5.80
CA GLY A 152 -8.28 13.88 4.61
C GLY A 152 -9.24 14.34 3.53
N SER A 153 -9.19 13.73 2.35
CA SER A 153 -10.02 14.11 1.22
C SER A 153 -10.55 12.90 0.42
N ASP A 154 -11.42 13.17 -0.53
CA ASP A 154 -11.99 12.20 -1.48
C ASP A 154 -11.16 12.07 -2.78
N SER A 155 -10.01 12.69 -2.86
CA SER A 155 -9.10 12.70 -4.02
C SER A 155 -9.60 13.44 -5.27
N GLY A 156 -10.72 14.14 -5.20
CA GLY A 156 -11.25 14.93 -6.32
C GLY A 156 -12.18 14.17 -7.25
N HIS A 157 -12.77 13.13 -6.76
CA HIS A 157 -13.88 12.42 -7.41
C HIS A 157 -14.70 11.68 -6.37
N GLN A 158 -15.94 11.33 -6.72
CA GLN A 158 -16.82 10.58 -5.84
C GLN A 158 -17.14 9.24 -6.50
N MET A 159 -16.85 8.16 -5.82
CA MET A 159 -17.18 6.79 -6.24
C MET A 159 -18.27 6.24 -5.33
N SER A 160 -19.31 5.70 -5.92
CA SER A 160 -20.33 4.92 -5.20
C SER A 160 -19.84 3.49 -5.06
N PHE A 161 -19.08 3.19 -4.02
CA PHE A 161 -18.97 1.81 -3.58
C PHE A 161 -20.30 1.46 -2.91
N GLY A 162 -21.08 0.58 -3.54
CA GLY A 162 -22.43 0.26 -3.09
C GLY A 162 -22.53 0.03 -1.59
N MET A 163 -23.40 0.81 -0.96
CA MET A 163 -23.81 0.91 0.44
C MET A 163 -22.89 1.68 1.40
N PRO A 164 -23.40 2.76 2.04
CA PRO A 164 -22.76 3.40 3.18
C PRO A 164 -22.61 2.39 4.33
N GLY A 165 -21.39 2.18 4.80
CA GLY A 165 -21.09 1.43 6.03
C GLY A 165 -20.69 -0.04 5.86
N ARG A 166 -20.55 -0.57 4.66
CA ARG A 166 -19.93 -1.90 4.46
C ARG A 166 -18.59 -1.77 3.74
N GLY A 167 -17.54 -2.04 4.50
CA GLY A 167 -16.17 -2.11 3.99
C GLY A 167 -16.05 -3.08 2.82
N MET A 168 -15.05 -2.82 1.98
CA MET A 168 -14.66 -3.68 0.87
C MET A 168 -14.56 -5.15 1.30
N GLY A 169 -15.19 -6.05 0.55
CA GLY A 169 -14.84 -7.46 0.61
C GLY A 169 -15.78 -8.36 1.41
N MET A 170 -17.08 -8.30 1.17
CA MET A 170 -17.97 -9.41 1.52
C MET A 170 -18.14 -10.34 0.32
N PRO A 171 -17.94 -11.66 0.48
CA PRO A 171 -18.33 -12.65 -0.53
C PRO A 171 -19.85 -12.52 -0.79
N GLY A 172 -20.25 -12.35 -2.05
CA GLY A 172 -21.66 -12.21 -2.44
C GLY A 172 -22.15 -10.77 -2.62
N ALA A 173 -21.28 -9.76 -2.58
CA ALA A 173 -21.64 -8.46 -3.12
C ALA A 173 -21.95 -8.62 -4.63
N PRO A 174 -23.08 -8.06 -5.11
CA PRO A 174 -23.31 -8.00 -6.57
C PRO A 174 -22.06 -7.38 -7.19
N GLY A 175 -21.57 -7.94 -8.30
CA GLY A 175 -20.34 -7.51 -8.96
C GLY A 175 -20.26 -5.98 -8.99
N LEU A 176 -19.06 -5.45 -8.82
CA LEU A 176 -18.80 -4.01 -8.92
C LEU A 176 -19.63 -3.48 -10.09
N ALA A 177 -20.45 -2.48 -9.84
CA ALA A 177 -21.42 -2.01 -10.82
C ALA A 177 -20.72 -1.82 -12.16
N ALA A 178 -21.36 -2.26 -13.24
CA ALA A 178 -20.90 -1.98 -14.59
C ALA A 178 -20.49 -0.51 -14.69
N ALA A 179 -19.39 -0.22 -15.37
CA ALA A 179 -18.90 1.14 -15.58
C ALA A 179 -20.09 2.06 -15.84
N ASN A 180 -20.23 3.12 -15.05
CA ASN A 180 -21.20 4.17 -15.30
C ASN A 180 -20.48 5.28 -16.09
N PRO A 181 -20.55 5.29 -17.43
CA PRO A 181 -19.76 6.22 -18.24
C PRO A 181 -19.99 7.68 -17.85
N ALA A 182 -21.19 8.03 -17.39
CA ALA A 182 -21.49 9.40 -16.94
C ALA A 182 -20.82 9.72 -15.59
N ALA A 183 -20.74 8.77 -14.67
CA ALA A 183 -20.08 8.93 -13.39
C ALA A 183 -18.56 8.84 -13.48
N ASP A 184 -18.04 8.15 -14.48
CA ASP A 184 -16.61 7.80 -14.62
C ASP A 184 -15.83 8.73 -15.55
N GLN A 185 -16.47 9.77 -16.13
CA GLN A 185 -15.83 10.76 -17.02
C GLN A 185 -14.57 11.41 -16.42
N TRP A 186 -14.51 11.55 -15.10
CA TRP A 186 -13.33 12.08 -14.41
C TRP A 186 -12.05 11.28 -14.72
N ALA A 187 -12.18 9.99 -15.01
CA ALA A 187 -11.06 9.11 -15.33
C ALA A 187 -10.39 9.43 -16.68
N LEU A 188 -11.02 10.27 -17.52
CA LEU A 188 -10.45 10.77 -18.75
C LEU A 188 -9.74 12.13 -18.56
N ASN A 189 -9.79 12.70 -17.36
CA ASN A 189 -9.27 14.02 -17.04
C ASN A 189 -7.90 13.93 -16.36
N ASP A 190 -6.88 14.56 -16.94
CA ASP A 190 -5.50 14.46 -16.43
C ASP A 190 -5.31 15.20 -15.11
N GLU A 191 -6.04 16.30 -14.81
CA GLU A 191 -6.00 16.95 -13.49
C GLU A 191 -6.61 16.03 -12.41
N ALA A 192 -7.73 15.38 -12.72
CA ALA A 192 -8.36 14.44 -11.79
C ALA A 192 -7.45 13.23 -11.50
N ILE A 193 -6.75 12.72 -12.54
CA ILE A 193 -5.76 11.65 -12.38
C ILE A 193 -4.58 12.12 -11.53
N ALA A 194 -4.09 13.34 -11.74
CA ALA A 194 -3.00 13.91 -10.94
C ALA A 194 -3.44 14.20 -9.49
N ASN A 195 -4.69 14.61 -9.27
CA ASN A 195 -5.26 14.75 -7.93
C ASN A 195 -5.27 13.39 -7.21
N LEU A 196 -5.77 12.33 -7.85
CA LEU A 196 -5.71 10.96 -7.30
C LEU A 196 -4.25 10.53 -7.06
N GLY A 197 -3.35 10.87 -7.98
CA GLY A 197 -1.94 10.49 -7.92
C GLY A 197 -1.21 11.10 -6.74
N TYR A 198 -1.28 12.41 -6.57
CA TYR A 198 -0.46 13.10 -5.55
C TYR A 198 -0.98 14.48 -5.12
N MET A 199 -1.55 15.31 -6.03
CA MET A 199 -1.79 16.72 -5.73
C MET A 199 -2.78 16.91 -4.57
N GLN A 200 -3.81 16.05 -4.45
CA GLN A 200 -4.79 16.15 -3.37
C GLN A 200 -4.16 16.03 -1.97
N LEU A 201 -3.02 15.34 -1.86
CA LEU A 201 -2.33 15.14 -0.58
C LEU A 201 -1.81 16.47 -0.03
N LYS A 202 -1.08 17.23 -0.86
CA LYS A 202 -0.57 18.56 -0.52
C LYS A 202 -1.70 19.57 -0.34
N LYS A 203 -2.66 19.57 -1.26
CA LYS A 203 -3.82 20.48 -1.20
C LYS A 203 -4.57 20.33 0.14
N THR A 204 -4.84 19.10 0.54
CA THR A 204 -5.55 18.80 1.79
C THR A 204 -4.73 19.16 3.02
N HIS A 205 -3.42 18.84 3.02
CA HIS A 205 -2.49 19.24 4.07
C HIS A 205 -2.50 20.74 4.28
N ASP A 206 -2.29 21.51 3.23
CA ASP A 206 -2.16 22.95 3.32
C ASP A 206 -3.45 23.63 3.80
N ALA A 207 -4.61 23.13 3.33
CA ALA A 207 -5.90 23.62 3.82
C ALA A 207 -6.07 23.35 5.33
N ALA A 208 -5.68 22.17 5.80
CA ALA A 208 -5.71 21.84 7.23
C ALA A 208 -4.77 22.74 8.04
N MET A 209 -3.57 23.02 7.56
CA MET A 209 -2.63 23.93 8.24
C MET A 209 -3.21 25.34 8.41
N VAL A 210 -3.89 25.87 7.38
CA VAL A 210 -4.58 27.17 7.48
C VAL A 210 -5.67 27.14 8.55
N LEU A 211 -6.46 26.07 8.63
CA LEU A 211 -7.55 25.95 9.63
C LEU A 211 -7.01 25.79 11.05
N LEU A 212 -5.95 25.02 11.25
CA LEU A 212 -5.25 24.89 12.53
C LEU A 212 -4.71 26.25 13.01
N GLN A 213 -4.06 27.00 12.13
CA GLN A 213 -3.57 28.33 12.44
C GLN A 213 -4.71 29.31 12.82
N ARG A 214 -5.86 29.25 12.11
CA ARG A 214 -7.01 30.12 12.40
C ARG A 214 -7.64 29.82 13.76
N VAL A 215 -7.71 28.55 14.14
CA VAL A 215 -8.40 28.11 15.34
C VAL A 215 -7.51 28.16 16.57
N TYR A 216 -6.35 27.54 16.50
CA TYR A 216 -5.44 27.42 17.65
C TYR A 216 -4.37 28.52 17.72
N GLY A 217 -4.21 29.31 16.63
CA GLY A 217 -3.15 30.31 16.51
C GLY A 217 -1.75 29.69 16.38
N ASP A 218 -1.68 28.42 15.98
CA ASP A 218 -0.42 27.66 15.96
C ASP A 218 -0.48 26.54 14.91
N LEU A 219 0.70 26.00 14.54
CA LEU A 219 0.83 24.83 13.67
C LEU A 219 1.18 23.58 14.49
N PRO A 220 0.95 22.38 13.95
CA PRO A 220 1.40 21.15 14.58
C PRO A 220 2.90 21.20 14.86
N ARG A 221 3.30 20.68 16.02
CA ARG A 221 4.71 20.42 16.31
C ARG A 221 5.17 19.16 15.57
N TYR A 222 4.26 18.19 15.48
CA TYR A 222 4.47 16.95 14.76
C TYR A 222 3.28 16.68 13.84
N ASN A 223 3.59 16.34 12.61
CA ASN A 223 2.58 16.01 11.62
C ASN A 223 2.80 14.61 11.07
N TYR A 224 1.73 13.83 11.02
CA TYR A 224 1.77 12.41 10.68
C TYR A 224 0.94 12.10 9.44
N PHE A 225 1.28 11.01 8.77
CA PHE A 225 0.43 10.40 7.76
C PHE A 225 0.15 8.93 8.12
N PHE A 226 -1.11 8.54 8.11
CA PHE A 226 -1.53 7.16 8.33
C PHE A 226 -2.33 6.68 7.13
N GLY A 227 -1.92 5.57 6.52
CA GLY A 227 -2.64 5.01 5.39
C GLY A 227 -2.50 3.51 5.24
N SER A 228 -3.53 2.87 4.67
CA SER A 228 -3.53 1.47 4.33
C SER A 228 -4.00 1.30 2.88
N SER A 229 -3.51 0.30 2.16
CA SER A 229 -3.91 0.05 0.77
C SER A 229 -3.57 1.23 -0.15
N GLN A 230 -4.56 1.84 -0.80
CA GLN A 230 -4.40 3.10 -1.53
C GLN A 230 -3.83 4.20 -0.63
N GLY A 231 -4.32 4.33 0.61
CA GLY A 231 -3.76 5.25 1.60
C GLY A 231 -2.31 4.92 1.98
N GLY A 232 -1.92 3.66 1.92
CA GLY A 232 -0.53 3.23 2.07
C GLY A 232 0.35 3.71 0.91
N ARG A 233 -0.18 3.72 -0.34
CA ARG A 233 0.47 4.36 -1.48
C ARG A 233 0.62 5.86 -1.25
N GLU A 234 -0.44 6.52 -0.80
CA GLU A 234 -0.44 7.95 -0.49
C GLU A 234 0.59 8.30 0.59
N ALA A 235 0.72 7.46 1.62
CA ALA A 235 1.74 7.59 2.67
C ALA A 235 3.17 7.58 2.09
N LEU A 236 3.45 6.69 1.15
CA LEU A 236 4.75 6.68 0.46
C LEU A 236 4.89 7.81 -0.55
N THR A 237 3.80 8.24 -1.19
CA THR A 237 3.79 9.41 -2.06
C THR A 237 4.23 10.66 -1.30
N VAL A 238 3.71 10.89 -0.08
CA VAL A 238 4.09 12.09 0.68
C VAL A 238 5.54 12.03 1.17
N ALA A 239 6.06 10.85 1.52
CA ALA A 239 7.47 10.70 1.84
C ALA A 239 8.40 11.05 0.66
N GLN A 240 7.96 10.74 -0.56
CA GLN A 240 8.72 10.93 -1.79
C GLN A 240 8.59 12.34 -2.38
N ARG A 241 7.39 12.96 -2.30
CA ARG A 241 7.09 14.23 -2.99
C ARG A 241 7.00 15.43 -2.07
N TYR A 242 6.58 15.21 -0.81
CA TYR A 242 6.33 16.28 0.18
C TYR A 242 7.02 15.97 1.52
N PRO A 243 8.33 15.65 1.48
CA PRO A 243 9.06 15.22 2.68
C PRO A 243 9.07 16.26 3.80
N GLU A 244 8.90 17.54 3.48
CA GLU A 244 8.91 18.63 4.46
C GLU A 244 7.64 18.71 5.30
N ASP A 245 6.54 18.09 4.85
CA ASP A 245 5.22 18.24 5.46
C ASP A 245 4.95 17.25 6.61
N TYR A 246 5.77 16.18 6.75
CA TYR A 246 5.49 15.10 7.71
C TYR A 246 6.71 14.66 8.49
N ASP A 247 6.50 14.44 9.81
CA ASP A 247 7.52 13.94 10.74
C ASP A 247 7.47 12.43 10.88
N GLY A 248 6.28 11.84 10.80
CA GLY A 248 6.05 10.40 10.93
C GLY A 248 5.05 9.86 9.92
N ILE A 249 5.40 8.75 9.30
CA ILE A 249 4.56 8.09 8.30
C ILE A 249 4.41 6.61 8.65
N ALA A 250 3.16 6.13 8.71
CA ALA A 250 2.87 4.72 8.90
C ALA A 250 1.97 4.21 7.77
N ALA A 251 2.51 3.33 6.94
CA ALA A 251 1.86 2.74 5.77
C ALA A 251 1.63 1.24 6.00
N GLU A 252 0.45 0.76 5.63
CA GLU A 252 0.14 -0.66 5.62
C GLU A 252 -0.27 -1.11 4.22
N VAL A 253 0.21 -2.28 3.80
CA VAL A 253 -0.11 -2.93 2.52
C VAL A 253 -0.19 -1.96 1.32
N PRO A 254 0.83 -1.11 1.09
CA PRO A 254 0.76 -0.03 0.12
C PRO A 254 0.65 -0.53 -1.31
N ILE A 255 -0.19 0.11 -2.10
CA ILE A 255 -0.32 -0.13 -3.55
C ILE A 255 0.71 0.69 -4.31
N LEU A 256 1.98 0.28 -4.27
CA LEU A 256 3.13 1.03 -4.77
C LEU A 256 3.10 1.34 -6.27
N SER A 257 2.97 0.30 -7.07
CA SER A 257 2.95 0.37 -8.54
C SER A 257 1.50 0.39 -9.01
N PHE A 258 0.78 1.45 -8.66
CA PHE A 258 -0.65 1.56 -8.87
C PHE A 258 -1.03 1.40 -10.36
N SER A 259 -0.30 2.04 -11.27
CA SER A 259 -0.57 1.98 -12.70
C SER A 259 -0.48 0.55 -13.27
N THR A 260 0.48 -0.24 -12.77
CA THR A 260 0.64 -1.64 -13.20
C THR A 260 -0.29 -2.58 -12.44
N LEU A 261 -0.56 -2.33 -11.16
CA LEU A 261 -1.48 -3.18 -10.39
C LEU A 261 -2.89 -3.18 -10.99
N MET A 262 -3.36 -2.03 -11.49
CA MET A 262 -4.65 -1.95 -12.19
C MET A 262 -4.66 -2.77 -13.49
N LEU A 263 -3.54 -2.84 -14.18
CA LEU A 263 -3.38 -3.59 -15.43
C LEU A 263 -3.10 -5.09 -15.18
N ALA A 264 -2.55 -5.47 -14.04
CA ALA A 264 -2.05 -6.82 -13.79
C ALA A 264 -3.10 -7.94 -13.99
N PRO A 265 -4.37 -7.79 -13.58
CA PRO A 265 -5.40 -8.79 -13.88
C PRO A 265 -5.59 -9.01 -15.39
N GLU A 266 -5.50 -7.93 -16.17
CA GLU A 266 -5.65 -8.00 -17.62
C GLU A 266 -4.47 -8.68 -18.29
N LEU A 267 -3.25 -8.43 -17.79
CA LEU A 267 -2.06 -9.12 -18.28
C LEU A 267 -2.20 -10.64 -18.11
N ILE A 268 -2.71 -11.10 -16.97
CA ILE A 268 -2.96 -12.51 -16.73
C ILE A 268 -4.04 -13.04 -17.69
N ARG A 269 -5.14 -12.31 -17.88
CA ARG A 269 -6.20 -12.70 -18.82
C ARG A 269 -5.73 -12.73 -20.27
N ILE A 270 -4.87 -11.82 -20.68
CA ILE A 270 -4.25 -11.83 -22.01
C ILE A 270 -3.40 -13.10 -22.18
N GLN A 271 -2.65 -13.49 -21.16
CA GLN A 271 -1.90 -14.75 -21.14
C GLN A 271 -2.84 -15.98 -21.24
N GLU A 272 -4.02 -15.91 -20.66
CA GLU A 272 -5.01 -16.99 -20.62
C GLU A 272 -5.96 -17.00 -21.83
N LYS A 273 -5.84 -16.06 -22.80
CA LYS A 273 -6.69 -16.02 -24.00
C LYS A 273 -6.78 -17.39 -24.72
N PRO A 274 -5.66 -18.10 -24.96
CA PRO A 274 -5.75 -19.48 -25.36
C PRO A 274 -6.26 -20.35 -24.20
N LEU A 275 -7.39 -21.03 -24.34
CA LEU A 275 -7.97 -21.87 -23.28
C LEU A 275 -6.98 -22.90 -22.71
N ALA A 276 -6.02 -23.36 -23.51
CA ALA A 276 -4.95 -24.24 -23.04
C ALA A 276 -4.03 -23.59 -21.98
N ASN A 277 -4.02 -22.26 -21.88
CA ASN A 277 -3.23 -21.51 -20.90
C ASN A 277 -4.01 -21.24 -19.62
N TRP A 278 -5.33 -21.43 -19.64
CA TRP A 278 -6.18 -21.14 -18.49
C TRP A 278 -5.97 -22.18 -17.38
N VAL A 279 -5.59 -21.70 -16.20
CA VAL A 279 -5.52 -22.51 -14.99
C VAL A 279 -6.94 -22.61 -14.43
N THR A 280 -7.66 -23.65 -14.81
CA THR A 280 -9.06 -23.85 -14.43
C THR A 280 -9.24 -24.00 -12.91
N PRO A 281 -10.46 -23.79 -12.36
CA PRO A 281 -10.72 -24.05 -10.93
C PRO A 281 -10.33 -25.45 -10.47
N ALA A 282 -10.49 -26.46 -11.33
CA ALA A 282 -10.03 -27.82 -11.04
C ALA A 282 -8.52 -27.88 -10.88
N LYS A 283 -7.76 -27.25 -11.79
CA LYS A 283 -6.30 -27.18 -11.70
C LYS A 283 -5.81 -26.35 -10.52
N VAL A 284 -6.50 -25.26 -10.18
CA VAL A 284 -6.20 -24.49 -8.95
C VAL A 284 -6.33 -25.40 -7.72
N ASN A 285 -7.39 -26.22 -7.64
CA ASN A 285 -7.55 -27.19 -6.56
C ASN A 285 -6.43 -28.24 -6.56
N ALA A 286 -6.00 -28.73 -7.73
CA ALA A 286 -4.93 -29.71 -7.86
C ALA A 286 -3.57 -29.20 -7.38
N ILE A 287 -3.27 -27.90 -7.58
CA ILE A 287 -2.02 -27.28 -7.14
C ILE A 287 -2.10 -26.73 -5.71
N ARG A 288 -3.29 -26.71 -5.12
CA ARG A 288 -3.48 -26.30 -3.73
C ARG A 288 -2.57 -27.11 -2.81
N GLY A 289 -1.90 -26.45 -1.89
CA GLY A 289 -0.96 -27.08 -0.98
C GLY A 289 0.45 -27.29 -1.56
N GLU A 290 0.71 -27.03 -2.85
CA GLU A 290 2.07 -27.16 -3.40
C GLU A 290 3.03 -26.20 -2.69
N PHE A 291 2.59 -24.97 -2.43
CA PHE A 291 3.40 -24.01 -1.67
C PHE A 291 3.74 -24.54 -0.28
N MET A 292 2.79 -25.18 0.41
CA MET A 292 3.05 -25.79 1.72
C MET A 292 4.05 -26.93 1.63
N ARG A 293 3.89 -27.83 0.67
CA ARG A 293 4.82 -28.97 0.47
C ARG A 293 6.26 -28.51 0.26
N GLN A 294 6.44 -27.42 -0.46
CA GLN A 294 7.77 -26.89 -0.78
C GLN A 294 8.34 -25.98 0.29
N CYS A 295 7.51 -25.22 0.99
CA CYS A 295 7.94 -24.03 1.72
C CYS A 295 7.73 -24.08 3.24
N ASP A 296 6.78 -24.84 3.75
CA ASP A 296 6.42 -24.85 5.18
C ASP A 296 7.63 -25.06 6.10
N LYS A 297 8.51 -25.98 5.73
CA LYS A 297 9.70 -26.34 6.51
C LYS A 297 10.90 -25.40 6.37
N LEU A 298 10.82 -24.39 5.50
CA LEU A 298 11.97 -23.53 5.19
C LEU A 298 12.39 -22.58 6.32
N ASP A 299 11.54 -22.41 7.31
CA ASP A 299 11.85 -21.64 8.52
C ASP A 299 12.29 -22.52 9.70
N GLY A 300 12.29 -23.86 9.52
CA GLY A 300 12.69 -24.83 10.54
C GLY A 300 11.49 -25.44 11.31
N LEU A 301 10.25 -25.12 10.92
CA LEU A 301 9.03 -25.67 11.53
C LEU A 301 8.08 -26.15 10.43
N THR A 302 7.27 -27.16 10.72
CA THR A 302 6.21 -27.66 9.84
C THR A 302 4.89 -27.47 10.56
N ASP A 303 4.27 -26.29 10.39
CA ASP A 303 3.10 -25.89 11.19
C ASP A 303 1.99 -25.17 10.38
N GLY A 304 2.11 -25.18 9.05
CA GLY A 304 1.14 -24.55 8.17
C GLY A 304 1.36 -23.04 7.98
N VAL A 305 2.59 -22.55 8.22
CA VAL A 305 2.96 -21.15 8.03
C VAL A 305 4.23 -21.03 7.20
N ILE A 306 4.17 -20.30 6.09
CA ILE A 306 5.34 -20.01 5.27
C ILE A 306 6.01 -18.72 5.78
N ASN A 307 6.93 -18.85 6.73
CA ASN A 307 7.67 -17.70 7.26
C ASN A 307 8.83 -17.29 6.36
N ASN A 308 9.54 -18.25 5.75
CA ASN A 308 10.63 -17.95 4.81
C ASN A 308 10.09 -17.69 3.39
N TYR A 309 9.36 -16.58 3.24
CA TYR A 309 8.66 -16.20 2.02
C TYR A 309 9.59 -15.95 0.83
N MET A 310 10.81 -15.48 1.06
CA MET A 310 11.76 -15.21 -0.03
C MET A 310 12.37 -16.51 -0.58
N ALA A 311 12.76 -17.45 0.28
CA ALA A 311 13.22 -18.76 -0.16
C ALA A 311 12.10 -19.53 -0.88
N CYS A 312 10.86 -19.42 -0.38
CA CYS A 312 9.69 -19.96 -1.05
C CYS A 312 9.51 -19.35 -2.46
N ARG A 313 9.61 -18.03 -2.57
CA ARG A 313 9.54 -17.34 -3.87
C ARG A 313 10.60 -17.82 -4.84
N ALA A 314 11.84 -18.00 -4.38
CA ALA A 314 12.94 -18.47 -5.22
C ALA A 314 12.71 -19.88 -5.81
N ILE A 315 11.97 -20.75 -5.11
CA ILE A 315 11.60 -22.09 -5.62
C ILE A 315 10.67 -22.00 -6.83
N PHE A 316 9.72 -21.05 -6.81
CA PHE A 316 8.69 -20.90 -7.84
C PHE A 316 9.05 -19.88 -8.94
N ASP A 317 10.07 -19.05 -8.72
CA ASP A 317 10.56 -18.07 -9.70
C ASP A 317 11.63 -18.71 -10.60
N ARG A 318 11.24 -19.08 -11.82
CA ARG A 318 12.16 -19.68 -12.82
C ARG A 318 13.37 -18.81 -13.16
N LYS A 319 13.28 -17.50 -12.97
CA LYS A 319 14.37 -16.57 -13.30
C LYS A 319 15.42 -16.50 -12.20
N GLN A 320 15.03 -16.83 -10.96
CA GLN A 320 15.92 -16.80 -9.78
C GLN A 320 16.36 -18.20 -9.33
N GLY A 321 15.53 -19.22 -9.59
CA GLY A 321 15.79 -20.60 -9.19
C GLY A 321 16.34 -21.47 -10.31
N ASP A 322 16.60 -22.75 -9.99
CA ASP A 322 16.92 -23.77 -10.97
C ASP A 322 15.65 -24.09 -11.79
N PRO A 323 15.61 -23.77 -13.09
CA PRO A 323 14.43 -24.02 -13.91
C PRO A 323 14.02 -25.48 -13.96
N ASN A 324 14.94 -26.41 -13.70
CA ASN A 324 14.66 -27.86 -13.71
C ASN A 324 14.02 -28.34 -12.39
N ARG A 325 14.08 -27.51 -11.33
CA ARG A 325 13.51 -27.82 -10.01
C ARG A 325 12.21 -27.09 -9.71
N ASN A 326 11.74 -26.25 -10.64
CA ASN A 326 10.48 -25.54 -10.46
C ASN A 326 9.33 -26.57 -10.32
N PRO A 327 8.52 -26.50 -9.24
CA PRO A 327 7.47 -27.48 -8.97
C PRO A 327 6.43 -27.59 -10.07
N TRP A 328 6.18 -26.54 -10.82
CA TRP A 328 5.22 -26.55 -11.94
C TRP A 328 5.73 -27.41 -13.10
N ILE A 329 7.04 -27.38 -13.38
CA ILE A 329 7.66 -28.20 -14.44
C ILE A 329 7.55 -29.71 -14.10
N ALA A 330 7.70 -30.07 -12.83
CA ALA A 330 7.53 -31.45 -12.39
C ALA A 330 6.10 -32.00 -12.63
N ARG A 331 5.13 -31.10 -12.84
CA ARG A 331 3.72 -31.43 -13.13
C ARG A 331 3.36 -31.37 -14.61
N ARG A 332 4.31 -31.21 -15.50
CA ARG A 332 4.04 -31.11 -16.94
C ARG A 332 3.28 -32.34 -17.47
N CYS A 333 2.21 -32.09 -18.23
CA CYS A 333 1.45 -33.15 -18.89
C CYS A 333 2.30 -33.89 -19.96
N PRO A 334 2.19 -35.20 -20.08
CA PRO A 334 2.83 -35.95 -21.16
C PRO A 334 2.42 -35.39 -22.53
N ASN A 335 3.41 -35.15 -23.40
CA ASN A 335 3.22 -34.55 -24.72
C ASN A 335 2.46 -33.22 -24.72
N ASN A 336 2.48 -32.50 -23.60
CA ASN A 336 1.75 -31.23 -23.41
C ASN A 336 0.21 -31.37 -23.62
N VAL A 337 -0.35 -32.54 -23.39
CA VAL A 337 -1.79 -32.83 -23.52
C VAL A 337 -2.33 -33.17 -22.14
N ASP A 338 -3.33 -32.43 -21.69
CA ASP A 338 -4.03 -32.71 -20.43
C ASP A 338 -5.08 -33.83 -20.65
N PRO A 339 -4.89 -35.02 -20.07
CA PRO A 339 -5.80 -36.13 -20.26
C PRO A 339 -7.11 -35.96 -19.50
N ASN A 340 -7.14 -35.12 -18.46
CA ASN A 340 -8.31 -34.84 -17.64
C ASN A 340 -8.31 -33.41 -17.09
N PRO A 341 -8.87 -32.44 -17.82
CA PRO A 341 -8.93 -31.04 -17.38
C PRO A 341 -9.71 -30.80 -16.08
N GLN A 342 -10.53 -31.75 -15.66
CA GLN A 342 -11.32 -31.70 -14.43
C GLN A 342 -10.66 -32.44 -13.25
N ASP A 343 -9.44 -32.95 -13.41
CA ASP A 343 -8.71 -33.59 -12.32
C ASP A 343 -8.33 -32.57 -11.26
N THR A 344 -8.84 -32.79 -10.05
CA THR A 344 -8.55 -31.94 -8.85
C THR A 344 -7.54 -32.59 -7.92
N SER A 345 -7.06 -33.78 -8.26
CA SER A 345 -6.10 -34.51 -7.41
C SER A 345 -4.72 -33.87 -7.42
N SER A 346 -3.93 -34.18 -6.41
CA SER A 346 -2.53 -33.72 -6.33
C SER A 346 -1.62 -34.29 -7.44
N SER A 347 -2.09 -35.29 -8.20
CA SER A 347 -1.38 -35.87 -9.33
C SER A 347 -1.75 -35.24 -10.69
N ALA A 348 -2.73 -34.32 -10.74
CA ALA A 348 -3.12 -33.64 -11.96
C ALA A 348 -1.94 -32.93 -12.61
N CYS A 349 -1.80 -33.11 -13.92
CA CYS A 349 -0.75 -32.44 -14.69
C CYS A 349 -1.18 -31.05 -15.17
N LEU A 350 -0.22 -30.26 -15.62
CA LEU A 350 -0.38 -28.93 -16.17
C LEU A 350 0.16 -28.88 -17.61
N THR A 351 -0.54 -28.20 -18.50
CA THR A 351 -0.01 -27.90 -19.84
C THR A 351 1.10 -26.85 -19.76
N ASP A 352 1.93 -26.74 -20.79
CA ASP A 352 2.96 -25.68 -20.88
C ASP A 352 2.37 -24.28 -20.79
N GLY A 353 1.17 -24.08 -21.35
CA GLY A 353 0.44 -22.82 -21.26
C GLY A 353 -0.01 -22.49 -19.82
N GLN A 354 -0.50 -23.48 -19.08
CA GLN A 354 -0.87 -23.31 -17.66
C GLN A 354 0.36 -23.05 -16.78
N ILE A 355 1.47 -23.76 -17.07
CA ILE A 355 2.75 -23.52 -16.39
C ILE A 355 3.22 -22.07 -16.63
N ALA A 356 3.17 -21.59 -17.88
CA ALA A 356 3.54 -20.22 -18.21
C ALA A 356 2.65 -19.17 -17.49
N THR A 357 1.36 -19.45 -17.32
CA THR A 357 0.45 -18.60 -16.57
C THR A 357 0.82 -18.55 -15.08
N LEU A 358 1.11 -19.70 -14.46
CA LEU A 358 1.56 -19.75 -13.06
C LEU A 358 2.90 -19.03 -12.86
N GLU A 359 3.83 -19.20 -13.78
CA GLU A 359 5.09 -18.47 -13.78
C GLU A 359 4.88 -16.95 -13.88
N MET A 360 3.98 -16.51 -14.74
CA MET A 360 3.62 -15.10 -14.84
C MET A 360 3.07 -14.55 -13.52
N VAL A 361 2.24 -15.33 -12.81
CA VAL A 361 1.64 -14.91 -11.54
C VAL A 361 2.66 -14.84 -10.41
N TYR A 362 3.67 -15.71 -10.39
CA TYR A 362 4.59 -15.86 -9.26
C TYR A 362 6.04 -15.45 -9.57
N SER A 363 6.28 -14.85 -10.72
CA SER A 363 7.58 -14.26 -11.08
C SER A 363 7.41 -12.80 -11.51
N PRO A 364 8.46 -11.96 -11.43
CA PRO A 364 8.38 -10.58 -11.87
C PRO A 364 7.99 -10.46 -13.36
N TYR A 365 6.99 -9.64 -13.64
CA TYR A 365 6.60 -9.26 -15.00
C TYR A 365 7.53 -8.17 -15.50
N VAL A 366 8.26 -8.43 -16.57
CA VAL A 366 9.26 -7.50 -17.14
C VAL A 366 8.62 -6.59 -18.17
N PHE A 367 8.87 -5.30 -18.05
CA PHE A 367 8.35 -4.28 -18.95
C PHE A 367 9.19 -4.17 -20.23
N ALA A 368 8.55 -3.83 -21.33
CA ALA A 368 9.23 -3.51 -22.60
C ALA A 368 10.09 -2.23 -22.49
N SER A 369 9.68 -1.28 -21.64
CA SER A 369 10.40 -0.04 -21.35
C SER A 369 10.35 0.27 -19.86
N PRO A 370 11.39 0.89 -19.27
CA PRO A 370 11.35 1.32 -17.88
C PRO A 370 10.18 2.29 -17.63
N LEU A 371 9.47 2.10 -16.54
CA LEU A 371 8.50 3.05 -16.01
C LEU A 371 9.20 4.13 -15.17
N ALA A 372 8.43 4.99 -14.50
CA ALA A 372 8.96 6.03 -13.62
C ALA A 372 9.98 5.45 -12.61
N ASN A 373 10.95 6.27 -12.23
CA ASN A 373 12.02 5.91 -11.31
C ASN A 373 12.89 4.72 -11.79
N GLY A 374 12.89 4.43 -13.09
CA GLY A 374 13.69 3.36 -13.68
C GLY A 374 13.16 1.94 -13.40
N VAL A 375 11.94 1.79 -12.93
CA VAL A 375 11.32 0.50 -12.62
C VAL A 375 11.18 -0.33 -13.91
N ARG A 376 11.79 -1.52 -13.92
CA ARG A 376 11.84 -2.40 -15.11
C ARG A 376 10.92 -3.61 -15.04
N SER A 377 10.33 -3.87 -13.86
CA SER A 377 9.44 -5.01 -13.67
C SER A 377 8.44 -4.75 -12.56
N PHE A 378 7.33 -5.46 -12.63
CA PHE A 378 6.35 -5.54 -11.56
C PHE A 378 6.47 -6.89 -10.85
N GLY A 379 6.63 -6.87 -9.53
CA GLY A 379 6.99 -8.06 -8.77
C GLY A 379 5.94 -9.15 -8.68
N MET A 380 4.73 -8.91 -9.18
CA MET A 380 3.58 -9.84 -9.16
C MET A 380 3.28 -10.33 -7.72
N TRP A 381 2.77 -11.54 -7.57
CA TRP A 381 2.44 -12.11 -6.25
C TRP A 381 3.52 -13.07 -5.79
N VAL A 382 3.65 -13.24 -4.48
CA VAL A 382 4.52 -14.28 -3.92
C VAL A 382 3.72 -15.57 -3.75
N PRO A 383 4.37 -16.75 -3.72
CA PRO A 383 3.72 -17.99 -3.38
C PRO A 383 3.02 -17.90 -2.03
N ASN A 384 1.78 -18.34 -1.96
CA ASN A 384 0.98 -18.35 -0.75
C ASN A 384 0.33 -19.73 -0.56
N THR A 385 -0.28 -19.94 0.58
CA THR A 385 -0.82 -21.23 0.99
C THR A 385 -2.12 -21.62 0.29
N ASP A 386 -2.86 -20.66 -0.21
CA ASP A 386 -4.14 -20.91 -0.89
C ASP A 386 -4.25 -20.11 -2.18
N PRO A 387 -3.80 -20.67 -3.31
CA PRO A 387 -3.93 -20.03 -4.61
C PRO A 387 -5.39 -19.86 -5.06
N SER A 388 -6.33 -20.64 -4.50
CA SER A 388 -7.76 -20.52 -4.79
C SER A 388 -8.46 -19.48 -3.93
N GLY A 389 -7.77 -18.89 -2.96
CA GLY A 389 -8.31 -18.08 -1.86
C GLY A 389 -9.58 -17.31 -2.16
N SER A 390 -10.43 -17.18 -1.16
CA SER A 390 -11.75 -16.52 -1.25
C SER A 390 -11.69 -15.00 -1.45
N GLY A 391 -10.51 -14.42 -1.60
CA GLY A 391 -10.34 -12.99 -1.82
C GLY A 391 -10.75 -12.54 -3.22
N LEU A 392 -11.18 -11.28 -3.32
CA LEU A 392 -11.66 -10.64 -4.55
C LEU A 392 -10.69 -10.83 -5.75
N ILE A 393 -9.39 -10.92 -5.49
CA ILE A 393 -8.36 -11.07 -6.52
C ILE A 393 -7.92 -12.52 -6.74
N ALA A 394 -8.12 -13.43 -5.83
CA ALA A 394 -7.96 -14.83 -6.16
C ALA A 394 -8.90 -15.21 -7.31
N ASN A 395 -10.12 -14.69 -7.28
CA ASN A 395 -11.05 -14.80 -8.41
C ASN A 395 -10.54 -14.06 -9.66
N VAL A 396 -9.84 -12.96 -9.53
CA VAL A 396 -9.31 -12.20 -10.67
C VAL A 396 -8.05 -12.85 -11.26
N ARG A 397 -7.14 -13.37 -10.43
CA ARG A 397 -5.93 -14.07 -10.89
C ARG A 397 -6.21 -15.28 -11.75
N TYR A 398 -7.23 -16.05 -11.38
CA TYR A 398 -7.59 -17.31 -12.05
C TYR A 398 -8.92 -17.24 -12.77
N ARG A 399 -9.45 -16.03 -12.96
CA ARG A 399 -10.76 -15.86 -13.57
C ARG A 399 -10.80 -16.31 -15.01
N GLY A 400 -9.66 -16.26 -15.69
CA GLY A 400 -9.54 -16.73 -17.05
C GLY A 400 -10.79 -16.42 -17.86
N GLN A 401 -11.04 -17.20 -18.88
CA GLN A 401 -12.19 -16.96 -19.73
C GLN A 401 -13.48 -17.61 -19.21
N GLU A 402 -13.43 -18.43 -18.17
CA GLU A 402 -14.60 -19.09 -17.54
C GLU A 402 -15.69 -19.52 -18.54
N GLY A 403 -15.30 -19.96 -19.73
CA GLY A 403 -16.23 -20.26 -20.82
C GLY A 403 -16.81 -19.06 -21.55
N ALA A 404 -16.41 -17.85 -21.21
CA ALA A 404 -16.77 -16.65 -21.94
C ALA A 404 -15.94 -16.54 -23.23
N ALA A 405 -16.46 -15.83 -24.23
CA ALA A 405 -15.74 -15.56 -25.46
C ALA A 405 -14.42 -14.83 -25.16
N ASP A 406 -13.40 -15.05 -26.00
CA ASP A 406 -12.04 -14.49 -25.87
C ASP A 406 -12.00 -12.96 -25.71
N ASN A 407 -13.07 -12.29 -26.10
CA ASN A 407 -13.24 -10.86 -26.05
C ASN A 407 -14.25 -10.39 -25.00
N ALA A 408 -14.71 -11.27 -24.10
CA ALA A 408 -15.65 -10.86 -23.06
C ALA A 408 -15.01 -9.75 -22.21
N PRO A 409 -15.67 -8.59 -22.08
CA PRO A 409 -15.11 -7.49 -21.34
C PRO A 409 -14.88 -7.87 -19.88
N VAL A 410 -13.79 -7.36 -19.30
CA VAL A 410 -13.52 -7.49 -17.87
C VAL A 410 -14.52 -6.63 -17.13
N HIS A 411 -15.57 -7.23 -16.66
CA HIS A 411 -16.47 -6.53 -15.77
C HIS A 411 -16.05 -6.78 -14.33
N GLY A 412 -15.79 -5.69 -13.61
CA GLY A 412 -15.93 -5.70 -12.19
C GLY A 412 -14.70 -5.95 -11.35
N HIS A 413 -13.47 -5.64 -11.80
CA HIS A 413 -12.40 -5.44 -10.84
C HIS A 413 -12.18 -3.94 -10.57
N LEU A 414 -11.74 -3.62 -9.34
CA LEU A 414 -11.59 -2.25 -8.87
C LEU A 414 -10.66 -1.38 -9.74
N GLY A 415 -9.72 -2.00 -10.45
CA GLY A 415 -8.72 -1.33 -11.26
C GLY A 415 -9.10 -1.09 -12.72
N VAL A 416 -10.22 -1.65 -13.21
CA VAL A 416 -10.56 -1.59 -14.65
C VAL A 416 -10.66 -0.15 -15.17
N LEU A 417 -11.15 0.77 -14.35
CA LEU A 417 -11.26 2.19 -14.71
C LEU A 417 -9.89 2.84 -14.94
N GLY A 418 -8.86 2.38 -14.24
CA GLY A 418 -7.48 2.79 -14.48
C GLY A 418 -6.93 2.30 -15.82
N VAL A 419 -7.45 1.18 -16.33
CA VAL A 419 -7.08 0.67 -17.65
C VAL A 419 -7.90 1.38 -18.74
N THR A 420 -9.22 1.31 -18.70
CA THR A 420 -10.07 1.91 -19.75
C THR A 420 -10.02 3.43 -19.75
N GLY A 421 -10.20 4.07 -18.57
CA GLY A 421 -10.19 5.53 -18.43
C GLY A 421 -8.79 6.12 -18.54
N PHE A 422 -7.88 5.74 -17.63
CA PHE A 422 -6.57 6.41 -17.53
C PHE A 422 -5.66 6.03 -18.69
N LEU A 423 -5.54 4.71 -19.00
CA LEU A 423 -4.57 4.22 -19.97
C LEU A 423 -5.10 4.31 -21.41
N PHE A 424 -6.27 3.73 -21.70
CA PHE A 424 -6.87 3.76 -23.04
C PHE A 424 -7.51 5.11 -23.37
N ARG A 425 -7.93 5.90 -22.37
CA ARG A 425 -8.71 7.15 -22.53
C ARG A 425 -10.04 6.89 -23.25
N ASP A 426 -10.57 5.70 -23.11
CA ASP A 426 -11.84 5.25 -23.66
C ASP A 426 -12.50 4.28 -22.68
N LEU A 427 -13.60 4.74 -22.04
CA LEU A 427 -14.33 3.96 -21.05
C LEU A 427 -15.00 2.70 -21.64
N THR A 428 -15.08 2.61 -22.96
CA THR A 428 -15.65 1.49 -23.70
C THR A 428 -14.61 0.52 -24.28
N ALA A 429 -13.32 0.87 -24.15
CA ALA A 429 -12.24 0.04 -24.68
C ALA A 429 -12.22 -1.35 -24.03
N ASN A 430 -11.84 -2.34 -24.81
CA ASN A 430 -11.56 -3.68 -24.27
C ASN A 430 -10.14 -3.72 -23.68
N PRO A 431 -9.98 -3.82 -22.36
CA PRO A 431 -8.66 -3.83 -21.73
C PRO A 431 -7.77 -5.00 -22.16
N LEU A 432 -8.36 -6.07 -22.73
CA LEU A 432 -7.60 -7.20 -23.28
C LEU A 432 -6.89 -6.90 -24.61
N ASP A 433 -7.12 -5.73 -25.19
CA ASP A 433 -6.41 -5.26 -26.38
C ASP A 433 -5.07 -4.58 -26.03
N TYR A 434 -4.72 -4.53 -24.75
CA TYR A 434 -3.42 -4.02 -24.31
C TYR A 434 -2.28 -4.88 -24.88
N VAL A 435 -1.27 -4.18 -25.42
CA VAL A 435 -0.02 -4.79 -25.90
C VAL A 435 1.17 -4.13 -25.19
N GLU A 436 1.97 -4.94 -24.49
CA GLU A 436 3.19 -4.46 -23.80
C GLU A 436 4.17 -3.87 -24.82
N GLY A 437 4.65 -2.65 -24.55
CA GLY A 437 5.53 -1.92 -25.47
C GLY A 437 4.83 -1.36 -26.73
N GLY A 438 3.49 -1.53 -26.85
CA GLY A 438 2.70 -1.04 -27.99
C GLY A 438 2.39 0.45 -27.94
N ALA A 439 1.33 0.85 -28.65
CA ALA A 439 0.93 2.27 -28.83
C ALA A 439 0.67 3.00 -27.50
N LEU A 440 0.23 2.30 -26.45
CA LEU A 440 -0.06 2.87 -25.14
C LEU A 440 1.17 3.03 -24.23
N ASN A 441 2.35 2.61 -24.68
CA ASN A 441 3.55 2.61 -23.83
C ASN A 441 3.91 4.01 -23.31
N LYS A 442 3.82 5.04 -24.15
CA LYS A 442 4.06 6.43 -23.73
C LYS A 442 3.10 6.84 -22.61
N ARG A 443 1.79 6.60 -22.80
CA ARG A 443 0.78 6.94 -21.79
C ARG A 443 0.99 6.18 -20.49
N ARG A 444 1.37 4.92 -20.57
CA ARG A 444 1.69 4.11 -19.39
C ARG A 444 2.86 4.69 -18.59
N MET A 445 3.92 5.17 -19.26
CA MET A 445 5.04 5.85 -18.60
C MET A 445 4.61 7.15 -17.91
N GLU A 446 3.75 7.95 -18.55
CA GLU A 446 3.17 9.17 -17.97
C GLU A 446 2.34 8.84 -16.73
N LEU A 447 1.47 7.83 -16.81
CA LEU A 447 0.65 7.39 -15.67
C LEU A 447 1.50 6.86 -14.51
N SER A 448 2.56 6.12 -14.79
CA SER A 448 3.50 5.67 -13.75
C SER A 448 4.14 6.85 -13.02
N ALA A 449 4.54 7.90 -13.75
CA ALA A 449 5.11 9.11 -13.12
C ALA A 449 4.11 9.86 -12.22
N ILE A 450 2.81 9.73 -12.48
CA ILE A 450 1.74 10.38 -11.72
C ILE A 450 1.27 9.52 -10.54
N LEU A 451 1.07 8.22 -10.78
CA LEU A 451 0.32 7.33 -9.89
C LEU A 451 1.19 6.41 -9.01
N ASP A 452 2.42 6.09 -9.46
CA ASP A 452 3.25 5.13 -8.75
C ASP A 452 4.11 5.81 -7.66
N SER A 453 4.21 5.16 -6.52
CA SER A 453 5.03 5.59 -5.38
C SER A 453 6.27 4.71 -5.28
N THR A 454 7.07 4.72 -6.34
CA THR A 454 8.21 3.79 -6.54
C THR A 454 9.58 4.47 -6.51
N ASN A 455 9.66 5.75 -6.11
CA ASN A 455 10.95 6.41 -5.96
C ASN A 455 11.73 5.80 -4.76
N PRO A 456 12.88 5.16 -4.97
CA PRO A 456 13.66 4.57 -3.88
C PRO A 456 14.47 5.61 -3.10
N ASP A 457 14.71 6.79 -3.67
CA ASP A 457 15.43 7.88 -2.99
C ASP A 457 14.51 8.58 -1.99
N LEU A 458 14.63 8.19 -0.73
CA LEU A 458 13.97 8.81 0.42
C LEU A 458 14.92 9.72 1.21
N SER A 459 16.06 10.11 0.64
CA SER A 459 17.10 10.87 1.33
C SER A 459 16.62 12.25 1.80
N ALA A 460 15.71 12.90 1.09
CA ALA A 460 15.13 14.17 1.50
C ALA A 460 14.31 14.00 2.80
N PHE A 461 13.48 12.96 2.87
CA PHE A 461 12.69 12.63 4.07
C PHE A 461 13.60 12.23 5.25
N GLN A 462 14.64 11.44 5.00
CA GLN A 462 15.66 11.10 5.99
C GLN A 462 16.36 12.34 6.54
N LYS A 463 16.85 13.22 5.66
CA LYS A 463 17.60 14.45 6.04
C LYS A 463 16.77 15.40 6.89
N ARG A 464 15.45 15.46 6.62
CA ARG A 464 14.52 16.22 7.46
C ARG A 464 14.36 15.62 8.86
N GLY A 465 14.74 14.37 9.07
CA GLY A 465 14.55 13.63 10.33
C GLY A 465 13.24 12.84 10.39
N GLY A 466 12.52 12.73 9.28
CA GLY A 466 11.27 11.98 9.16
C GLY A 466 11.42 10.50 9.53
N LYS A 467 10.36 9.88 9.98
CA LYS A 467 10.31 8.45 10.37
C LYS A 467 9.24 7.71 9.60
N LEU A 468 9.58 6.53 9.08
CA LEU A 468 8.72 5.71 8.23
C LEU A 468 8.59 4.29 8.77
N ILE A 469 7.35 3.82 8.94
CA ILE A 469 7.05 2.42 9.21
C ILE A 469 6.14 1.90 8.10
N VAL A 470 6.54 0.82 7.46
CA VAL A 470 5.74 0.15 6.42
C VAL A 470 5.56 -1.31 6.80
N VAL A 471 4.31 -1.81 6.76
CA VAL A 471 3.99 -3.21 7.06
C VAL A 471 3.25 -3.83 5.88
N ILE A 472 3.69 -5.01 5.46
CA ILE A 472 3.03 -5.78 4.39
C ILE A 472 2.69 -7.19 4.82
N GLY A 473 1.73 -7.80 4.13
CA GLY A 473 1.37 -9.21 4.27
C GLY A 473 1.76 -10.01 3.03
N THR A 474 2.38 -11.17 3.19
CA THR A 474 2.84 -11.95 2.03
C THR A 474 1.70 -12.68 1.30
N ASN A 475 0.55 -12.84 1.93
CA ASN A 475 -0.64 -13.43 1.30
C ASN A 475 -1.65 -12.35 0.84
N ASP A 476 -1.16 -11.14 0.62
CA ASP A 476 -1.98 -10.05 0.09
C ASP A 476 -2.34 -10.29 -1.37
N THR A 477 -3.62 -10.50 -1.63
CA THR A 477 -4.13 -10.75 -2.99
C THR A 477 -4.57 -9.47 -3.69
N LEU A 478 -4.74 -8.35 -2.97
CA LEU A 478 -5.16 -7.05 -3.52
C LEU A 478 -3.97 -6.18 -3.95
N ALA A 479 -3.02 -5.96 -3.05
CA ALA A 479 -1.74 -5.39 -3.42
C ALA A 479 -0.79 -6.51 -3.91
N SER A 480 0.29 -6.15 -4.55
CA SER A 480 1.31 -7.11 -4.98
C SER A 480 2.44 -7.17 -3.94
N PRO A 481 2.50 -8.21 -3.09
CA PRO A 481 3.62 -8.37 -2.17
C PRO A 481 4.97 -8.42 -2.91
N GLY A 482 4.99 -9.00 -4.11
CA GLY A 482 6.18 -9.02 -4.94
C GLY A 482 6.68 -7.64 -5.33
N ALA A 483 5.78 -6.71 -5.67
CA ALA A 483 6.14 -5.32 -5.96
C ALA A 483 6.58 -4.57 -4.69
N GLN A 484 5.92 -4.83 -3.55
CA GLN A 484 6.29 -4.24 -2.26
C GLN A 484 7.69 -4.67 -1.82
N LEU A 485 8.00 -5.97 -1.92
CA LEU A 485 9.34 -6.49 -1.61
C LEU A 485 10.41 -5.97 -2.57
N ALA A 486 10.09 -5.84 -3.87
CA ALA A 486 10.99 -5.25 -4.85
C ALA A 486 11.30 -3.78 -4.54
N TYR A 487 10.30 -3.01 -4.09
CA TYR A 487 10.50 -1.64 -3.65
C TYR A 487 11.36 -1.56 -2.38
N TYR A 488 11.12 -2.42 -1.38
CA TYR A 488 11.97 -2.44 -0.18
C TYR A 488 13.43 -2.68 -0.53
N GLN A 489 13.68 -3.63 -1.45
CA GLN A 489 15.03 -3.89 -1.92
C GLN A 489 15.61 -2.69 -2.66
N SER A 490 14.85 -2.01 -3.52
CA SER A 490 15.35 -0.84 -4.25
C SER A 490 15.74 0.32 -3.32
N VAL A 491 15.01 0.52 -2.22
CA VAL A 491 15.36 1.53 -1.20
C VAL A 491 16.66 1.14 -0.47
N LEU A 492 16.86 -0.14 -0.16
CA LEU A 492 18.10 -0.62 0.44
C LEU A 492 19.30 -0.51 -0.52
N ASP A 493 19.07 -0.75 -1.81
CA ASP A 493 20.12 -0.63 -2.84
C ASP A 493 20.51 0.84 -3.08
N GLU A 494 19.56 1.77 -2.96
CA GLU A 494 19.77 3.21 -3.17
C GLU A 494 20.45 3.88 -1.98
N LEU A 495 19.99 3.60 -0.75
CA LEU A 495 20.37 4.35 0.45
C LEU A 495 21.28 3.57 1.39
N GLU A 496 21.55 2.31 1.13
CA GLU A 496 22.23 1.36 2.00
C GLU A 496 21.50 1.08 3.34
N ARG A 497 21.69 -0.10 3.89
CA ARG A 497 20.97 -0.60 5.07
C ARG A 497 21.09 0.31 6.30
N ALA A 498 22.28 0.80 6.60
CA ALA A 498 22.51 1.61 7.79
C ALA A 498 21.77 2.94 7.74
N ALA A 499 21.72 3.56 6.55
CA ALA A 499 20.96 4.79 6.33
C ALA A 499 19.47 4.55 6.48
N VAL A 500 18.94 3.49 5.85
CA VAL A 500 17.51 3.11 5.95
C VAL A 500 17.12 2.82 7.39
N ASP A 501 17.91 2.05 8.14
CA ASP A 501 17.62 1.71 9.54
C ASP A 501 17.57 2.93 10.47
N SER A 502 18.15 4.07 10.08
CA SER A 502 18.10 5.31 10.86
C SER A 502 16.74 6.01 10.83
N PHE A 503 15.92 5.76 9.80
CA PHE A 503 14.65 6.46 9.61
C PHE A 503 13.48 5.58 9.16
N ALA A 504 13.70 4.37 8.67
CA ALA A 504 12.65 3.50 8.15
C ALA A 504 12.69 2.08 8.74
N ARG A 505 11.50 1.46 8.85
CA ARG A 505 11.30 0.03 9.13
C ARG A 505 10.33 -0.53 8.09
N PHE A 506 10.80 -1.51 7.34
CA PHE A 506 10.00 -2.26 6.38
C PHE A 506 9.69 -3.63 6.97
N PHE A 507 8.54 -3.78 7.60
CA PHE A 507 8.13 -5.02 8.24
C PHE A 507 7.34 -5.92 7.31
N VAL A 508 7.50 -7.23 7.52
CA VAL A 508 6.75 -8.26 6.81
C VAL A 508 6.03 -9.15 7.81
N LEU A 509 4.72 -9.33 7.60
CA LEU A 509 3.88 -10.30 8.31
C LEU A 509 3.61 -11.49 7.38
N PRO A 510 4.34 -12.60 7.53
CA PRO A 510 4.13 -13.77 6.70
C PRO A 510 2.70 -14.29 6.77
N GLN A 511 2.18 -14.78 5.64
CA GLN A 511 0.88 -15.42 5.50
C GLN A 511 -0.33 -14.57 5.92
N THR A 512 -0.18 -13.25 6.01
CA THR A 512 -1.30 -12.32 6.19
C THR A 512 -1.70 -11.67 4.88
N GLY A 513 -3.00 -11.39 4.73
CA GLY A 513 -3.59 -10.77 3.54
C GLY A 513 -3.67 -9.25 3.63
N HIS A 514 -4.50 -8.65 2.77
CA HIS A 514 -4.65 -7.19 2.62
C HIS A 514 -5.11 -6.45 3.89
N GLY A 515 -5.80 -7.11 4.79
CA GLY A 515 -6.16 -6.57 6.11
C GLY A 515 -5.14 -6.89 7.20
N LEU A 516 -3.93 -7.30 6.85
CA LEU A 516 -2.90 -7.80 7.76
C LEU A 516 -3.40 -8.90 8.69
N SER A 517 -4.38 -9.69 8.26
CA SER A 517 -4.91 -10.85 8.98
C SER A 517 -4.76 -12.11 8.13
N GLY A 518 -4.62 -13.25 8.80
CA GLY A 518 -4.47 -14.54 8.15
C GLY A 518 -4.67 -15.68 9.13
N THR A 519 -4.61 -16.90 8.60
CA THR A 519 -4.68 -18.14 9.38
C THR A 519 -3.58 -19.09 8.93
N THR A 520 -3.20 -20.03 9.79
CA THR A 520 -2.43 -21.19 9.35
C THR A 520 -3.20 -21.92 8.25
N TYR A 521 -2.50 -22.64 7.42
CA TYR A 521 -3.14 -23.57 6.49
C TYR A 521 -3.78 -24.73 7.27
N ASN A 522 -4.71 -25.46 6.66
CA ASN A 522 -5.38 -26.60 7.27
C ASN A 522 -4.58 -27.91 7.13
N THR A 523 -3.49 -27.87 6.38
CA THR A 523 -2.60 -29.00 6.13
C THR A 523 -1.16 -28.49 6.19
N ASP A 524 -0.27 -29.18 6.86
CA ASP A 524 1.14 -28.83 6.89
C ASP A 524 1.91 -29.31 5.64
N GLY A 525 3.20 -29.03 5.57
CA GLY A 525 4.07 -29.37 4.46
C GLY A 525 4.24 -30.86 4.22
N ASP A 526 3.97 -31.70 5.21
CA ASP A 526 3.98 -33.15 5.11
C ASP A 526 2.62 -33.74 4.74
N GLY A 527 1.60 -32.89 4.51
CA GLY A 527 0.25 -33.29 4.17
C GLY A 527 -0.62 -33.70 5.36
N LYS A 528 -0.15 -33.47 6.58
CA LYS A 528 -0.91 -33.79 7.79
C LYS A 528 -1.91 -32.68 8.09
N SER A 529 -3.14 -33.04 8.40
CA SER A 529 -4.16 -32.08 8.85
C SER A 529 -3.77 -31.42 10.16
N ILE A 530 -3.88 -30.11 10.21
CA ILE A 530 -3.60 -29.31 11.40
C ILE A 530 -4.79 -28.39 11.72
N THR A 531 -4.88 -28.00 12.99
CA THR A 531 -5.91 -27.05 13.42
C THR A 531 -5.58 -25.66 12.88
N VAL A 532 -6.53 -25.08 12.14
CA VAL A 532 -6.43 -23.71 11.63
C VAL A 532 -6.41 -22.71 12.80
N ARG A 533 -5.44 -21.82 12.82
CA ARG A 533 -5.24 -20.82 13.87
C ARG A 533 -4.96 -19.45 13.28
N PRO A 534 -5.40 -18.35 13.95
CA PRO A 534 -5.05 -17.00 13.50
C PRO A 534 -3.53 -16.78 13.49
N ILE A 535 -3.04 -16.08 12.50
CA ILE A 535 -1.67 -15.55 12.46
C ILE A 535 -1.61 -14.33 13.40
N PRO A 536 -0.65 -14.24 14.32
CA PRO A 536 -0.42 -13.05 15.13
C PRO A 536 -0.18 -11.82 14.27
N ASN A 537 -0.93 -10.71 14.52
CA ASN A 537 -0.90 -9.53 13.67
C ASN A 537 -1.25 -8.23 14.42
N VAL A 538 -1.56 -8.29 15.70
CA VAL A 538 -1.89 -7.08 16.49
C VAL A 538 -0.62 -6.45 17.01
N TYR A 539 -0.42 -5.17 16.74
CA TYR A 539 0.69 -4.33 17.20
C TYR A 539 0.24 -2.88 17.40
N GLU A 540 0.98 -2.13 18.21
CA GLU A 540 0.66 -0.75 18.58
C GLU A 540 1.23 0.24 17.55
N ARG A 541 0.60 0.31 16.36
CA ARG A 541 1.06 1.12 15.22
C ARG A 541 1.31 2.59 15.59
N LEU A 542 0.37 3.21 16.29
CA LEU A 542 0.47 4.61 16.67
C LEU A 542 1.65 4.84 17.61
N SER A 543 1.77 4.04 18.67
CA SER A 543 2.84 4.17 19.65
C SER A 543 4.22 3.98 19.03
N LEU A 544 4.37 3.00 18.11
CA LEU A 544 5.65 2.76 17.44
C LEU A 544 6.14 3.99 16.67
N ILE A 545 5.27 4.66 15.92
CA ILE A 545 5.68 5.82 15.12
C ILE A 545 5.83 7.08 15.97
N THR A 546 4.93 7.32 16.93
CA THR A 546 5.00 8.51 17.79
C THR A 546 6.18 8.45 18.74
N ASP A 547 6.51 7.31 19.32
CA ASP A 547 7.69 7.13 20.15
C ASP A 547 8.99 7.37 19.37
N TRP A 548 9.01 6.94 18.13
CA TRP A 548 10.18 7.18 17.28
C TRP A 548 10.35 8.64 16.92
N VAL A 549 9.27 9.32 16.52
CA VAL A 549 9.29 10.74 16.15
C VAL A 549 9.54 11.64 17.36
N GLU A 550 8.77 11.44 18.44
CA GLU A 550 8.71 12.39 19.54
C GLU A 550 9.76 12.14 20.62
N ASN A 551 10.17 10.88 20.78
CA ASN A 551 11.08 10.44 21.84
C ASN A 551 12.40 9.85 21.32
N GLY A 552 12.57 9.74 20.00
CA GLY A 552 13.76 9.14 19.37
C GLY A 552 13.89 7.62 19.59
N ARG A 553 12.85 6.96 20.11
CA ARG A 553 12.86 5.51 20.41
C ARG A 553 12.45 4.72 19.17
N ALA A 554 13.44 4.35 18.37
CA ALA A 554 13.21 3.55 17.15
C ALA A 554 12.62 2.18 17.49
N PRO A 555 11.64 1.68 16.69
CA PRO A 555 11.25 0.28 16.77
C PRO A 555 12.44 -0.65 16.53
N GLY A 556 12.50 -1.76 17.27
CA GLY A 556 13.46 -2.82 16.97
C GLY A 556 13.30 -3.38 15.55
N LYS A 557 14.29 -4.12 15.07
CA LYS A 557 14.18 -4.87 13.81
C LYS A 557 13.19 -6.05 13.92
N SER A 558 12.81 -6.38 15.14
CA SER A 558 11.81 -7.38 15.51
C SER A 558 10.80 -6.73 16.44
N VAL A 559 9.53 -6.81 16.11
CA VAL A 559 8.42 -6.35 16.94
C VAL A 559 7.51 -7.55 17.20
N ALA A 560 7.24 -7.85 18.47
CA ALA A 560 6.30 -8.90 18.80
C ALA A 560 4.87 -8.49 18.42
N VAL A 561 4.18 -9.34 17.67
CA VAL A 561 2.77 -9.20 17.32
C VAL A 561 1.95 -10.33 17.95
N THR A 562 0.68 -10.08 18.22
CA THR A 562 -0.16 -11.01 18.99
C THR A 562 -1.47 -11.38 18.26
N ALA A 563 -2.03 -12.54 18.63
CA ALA A 563 -3.40 -12.97 18.32
C ALA A 563 -3.90 -13.82 19.48
N GLY A 564 -4.65 -13.21 20.42
CA GLY A 564 -4.98 -13.81 21.69
C GLY A 564 -3.72 -14.13 22.50
N GLU A 565 -3.56 -15.38 22.91
CA GLU A 565 -2.38 -15.85 23.66
C GLU A 565 -1.16 -16.16 22.78
N ARG A 566 -1.33 -16.17 21.46
CA ARG A 566 -0.24 -16.44 20.54
C ARG A 566 0.52 -15.15 20.20
N SER A 567 1.82 -15.30 20.00
CA SER A 567 2.69 -14.23 19.51
C SER A 567 3.73 -14.76 18.53
N MET A 568 4.20 -13.87 17.64
CA MET A 568 5.36 -14.13 16.78
C MET A 568 6.11 -12.83 16.53
N PRO A 569 7.37 -12.85 16.07
CA PRO A 569 8.06 -11.63 15.67
C PRO A 569 7.61 -11.20 14.28
N MET A 570 7.31 -9.92 14.13
CA MET A 570 7.25 -9.23 12.85
C MET A 570 8.66 -8.72 12.55
N CYS A 571 9.33 -9.31 11.56
CA CYS A 571 10.72 -9.03 11.22
C CYS A 571 10.85 -7.92 10.18
N SER A 572 11.91 -7.12 10.31
CA SER A 572 12.25 -6.11 9.32
C SER A 572 12.90 -6.77 8.09
N TYR A 573 12.38 -6.49 6.89
CA TYR A 573 12.92 -6.97 5.63
C TYR A 573 14.44 -6.72 5.52
N PRO A 574 15.25 -7.66 5.00
CA PRO A 574 14.89 -8.95 4.39
C PRO A 574 14.81 -10.13 5.38
N GLU A 575 14.82 -9.87 6.67
CA GLU A 575 14.77 -10.91 7.69
C GLU A 575 13.36 -11.53 7.78
N TYR A 576 13.30 -12.80 8.20
CA TYR A 576 12.07 -13.57 8.39
C TYR A 576 12.06 -14.28 9.76
N PRO A 577 10.89 -14.63 10.33
CA PRO A 577 10.80 -15.42 11.55
C PRO A 577 11.34 -16.84 11.34
N LYS A 578 12.56 -17.11 11.81
CA LYS A 578 13.15 -18.45 11.81
C LYS A 578 12.91 -19.12 13.15
N TYR A 579 12.34 -20.32 13.13
CA TYR A 579 12.14 -21.09 14.35
C TYR A 579 13.46 -21.51 14.99
N SER A 580 13.58 -21.30 16.30
CA SER A 580 14.78 -21.59 17.10
C SER A 580 14.53 -22.59 18.24
N GLY A 581 13.29 -23.08 18.35
CA GLY A 581 12.88 -24.05 19.37
C GLY A 581 11.95 -23.46 20.42
N GLY A 582 11.16 -24.32 21.07
CA GLY A 582 10.17 -23.92 22.07
C GLY A 582 8.73 -23.99 21.57
N PRO A 583 7.75 -23.37 22.28
CA PRO A 583 6.35 -23.37 21.84
C PRO A 583 6.16 -22.54 20.57
N ALA A 584 5.65 -23.14 19.48
CA ALA A 584 5.42 -22.47 18.19
C ALA A 584 4.47 -21.25 18.25
N GLY A 585 3.70 -21.10 19.33
CA GLY A 585 2.84 -19.94 19.56
C GLY A 585 3.49 -18.79 20.32
N SER A 586 4.79 -18.82 20.57
CA SER A 586 5.53 -17.79 21.33
C SER A 586 6.56 -17.08 20.46
N ALA A 587 6.56 -15.76 20.48
CA ALA A 587 7.55 -14.95 19.75
C ALA A 587 9.00 -15.28 20.19
N SER A 588 9.22 -15.71 21.44
CA SER A 588 10.54 -16.11 21.95
C SER A 588 11.09 -17.38 21.31
N SER A 589 10.26 -18.16 20.61
CA SER A 589 10.65 -19.38 19.90
C SER A 589 11.20 -19.11 18.48
N TYR A 590 11.29 -17.85 18.10
CA TYR A 590 11.77 -17.42 16.79
C TYR A 590 12.86 -16.36 16.90
N THR A 591 13.72 -16.32 15.91
CA THR A 591 14.68 -15.22 15.68
C THR A 591 14.46 -14.63 14.29
N CYS A 592 14.60 -13.31 14.14
CA CYS A 592 14.64 -12.71 12.82
C CYS A 592 15.99 -13.06 12.17
N ALA A 593 15.95 -13.82 11.09
CA ALA A 593 17.12 -14.29 10.36
C ALA A 593 17.13 -13.77 8.94
N ALA A 594 18.29 -13.38 8.44
CA ALA A 594 18.51 -13.13 7.01
C ALA A 594 18.51 -14.46 6.24
N GLN A 595 18.20 -14.38 4.93
CA GLN A 595 18.28 -15.53 4.03
C GLN A 595 19.72 -15.94 3.74
#